data_578d42c1c6b3b6d8f3ca80030beab2f9
#
_entry.id   578d42c1c6b3b6d8f3ca80030beab2f9
#
_cell.length_a   1.000
_cell.length_b   1.000
_cell.length_c   1.000
_cell.angle_alpha   90.00
_cell.angle_beta   90.00
_cell.angle_gamma   90.00
#
_symmetry.space_group_name_H-M   'P 1'
#
loop_
_entity.id
_entity.type
_entity.pdbx_description
1 polymer ?
#
loop_
_entity_poly.entity_id
_entity_poly.type
_entity_poly.pdbx_seq_one_letter_code
_entity_poly.pdbx_strand_id
1 'polypeptide(L)'
;MAEPRLAVGVDVGGSGIKTAVVDVDAGTFASERLRVPTPAPSTPEAVSASIQRLVKRLVKATGIGASVPLGLGLPGVVLDGVLQTAANIDPGWVGYPIRDQLGKSLKRPVTVANDADAAGIAEMRFGIGRGKPGVVVMLTLGTGVGSAIFIDGKLVPNAEFGQMEIRGRAAERRSAAAARTRRGLSWKAWASDLDEHLHRIDELIWPELMILGGGVSKNADKYVPRLTVRPPVVPAELRNDAGIIGAAVIAAEAAEATPSAAE
;
A
#
# COMPACT_ATOMS: atom_id res chain seq x y z
N MET A 1 30.17 4.48 10.04
CA MET A 1 28.72 4.52 9.79
C MET A 1 28.24 3.08 9.75
N ALA A 2 27.12 2.74 10.37
CA ALA A 2 26.56 1.40 10.24
C ALA A 2 26.19 1.12 8.76
N GLU A 3 26.33 -0.12 8.34
CA GLU A 3 25.85 -0.51 7.00
C GLU A 3 24.35 -0.31 6.90
N PRO A 4 23.82 0.16 5.74
CA PRO A 4 22.40 0.38 5.57
C PRO A 4 21.64 -0.95 5.63
N ARG A 5 20.53 -0.96 6.35
CA ARG A 5 19.66 -2.12 6.44
C ARG A 5 18.74 -2.16 5.20
N LEU A 6 19.00 -3.13 4.31
CA LEU A 6 18.36 -3.20 3.02
C LEU A 6 17.22 -4.23 2.98
N ALA A 7 16.13 -3.88 2.29
CA ALA A 7 15.07 -4.81 1.91
C ALA A 7 14.56 -4.49 0.50
N VAL A 8 13.96 -5.47 -0.17
CA VAL A 8 13.26 -5.27 -1.45
C VAL A 8 11.80 -4.98 -1.19
N GLY A 9 11.31 -3.85 -1.68
CA GLY A 9 9.88 -3.55 -1.70
C GLY A 9 9.27 -3.82 -3.08
N VAL A 10 8.09 -4.46 -3.08
CA VAL A 10 7.26 -4.65 -4.28
C VAL A 10 5.86 -4.12 -4.00
N ASP A 11 5.37 -3.24 -4.84
CA ASP A 11 4.03 -2.67 -4.81
C ASP A 11 3.25 -3.13 -6.05
N VAL A 12 2.17 -3.88 -5.83
CA VAL A 12 1.28 -4.40 -6.90
C VAL A 12 0.02 -3.55 -6.96
N GLY A 13 0.03 -2.58 -7.83
CA GLY A 13 -1.16 -1.77 -8.09
C GLY A 13 -1.91 -2.20 -9.35
N GLY A 14 -3.15 -1.73 -9.51
CA GLY A 14 -4.00 -2.06 -10.66
C GLY A 14 -3.44 -1.65 -12.03
N SER A 15 -2.51 -0.69 -12.10
CA SER A 15 -1.91 -0.20 -13.36
C SER A 15 -0.45 -0.55 -13.53
N GLY A 16 0.21 -1.11 -12.51
CA GLY A 16 1.64 -1.43 -12.60
C GLY A 16 2.19 -2.04 -11.33
N ILE A 17 3.17 -2.89 -11.52
CA ILE A 17 4.00 -3.50 -10.47
C ILE A 17 5.30 -2.73 -10.40
N LYS A 18 5.68 -2.28 -9.21
CA LYS A 18 6.88 -1.48 -8.96
C LYS A 18 7.75 -2.17 -7.94
N THR A 19 9.06 -1.98 -8.03
CA THR A 19 10.02 -2.51 -7.05
C THR A 19 11.26 -1.64 -6.97
N ALA A 20 11.88 -1.63 -5.80
CA ALA A 20 13.20 -1.06 -5.55
C ALA A 20 13.87 -1.76 -4.37
N VAL A 21 15.19 -1.60 -4.24
CA VAL A 21 15.89 -1.81 -2.97
C VAL A 21 15.72 -0.56 -2.13
N VAL A 22 15.36 -0.74 -0.87
CA VAL A 22 15.10 0.33 0.10
C VAL A 22 16.08 0.23 1.25
N ASP A 23 16.68 1.35 1.63
CA ASP A 23 17.27 1.54 2.95
C ASP A 23 16.12 1.78 3.94
N VAL A 24 15.81 0.77 4.76
CA VAL A 24 14.63 0.78 5.62
C VAL A 24 14.80 1.64 6.88
N ASP A 25 16.01 2.08 7.18
CA ASP A 25 16.28 3.00 8.29
C ASP A 25 16.12 4.45 7.83
N ALA A 26 16.55 4.76 6.61
CA ALA A 26 16.40 6.09 6.02
C ALA A 26 15.03 6.30 5.33
N GLY A 27 14.31 5.24 4.97
CA GLY A 27 13.08 5.32 4.19
C GLY A 27 13.29 5.80 2.75
N THR A 28 14.47 5.50 2.18
CA THR A 28 14.85 5.97 0.84
C THR A 28 15.23 4.82 -0.07
N PHE A 29 15.17 5.05 -1.38
CA PHE A 29 15.61 4.03 -2.33
C PHE A 29 17.14 3.92 -2.37
N ALA A 30 17.64 2.70 -2.21
CA ALA A 30 19.04 2.34 -2.42
C ALA A 30 19.30 1.84 -3.86
N SER A 31 18.29 1.86 -4.73
CA SER A 31 18.40 1.54 -6.14
C SER A 31 17.45 2.36 -7.00
N GLU A 32 17.60 2.28 -8.31
CA GLU A 32 16.55 2.76 -9.22
C GLU A 32 15.24 1.98 -9.01
N ARG A 33 14.13 2.69 -9.14
CA ARG A 33 12.80 2.10 -9.12
C ARG A 33 12.47 1.48 -10.47
N LEU A 34 12.23 0.19 -10.51
CA LEU A 34 11.76 -0.52 -11.69
C LEU A 34 10.23 -0.60 -11.71
N ARG A 35 9.64 -0.59 -12.90
CA ARG A 35 8.20 -0.73 -13.11
C ARG A 35 7.89 -1.55 -14.34
N VAL A 36 6.81 -2.35 -14.26
CA VAL A 36 6.15 -3.00 -15.42
C VAL A 36 4.64 -2.78 -15.31
N PRO A 37 3.89 -2.82 -16.42
CA PRO A 37 2.44 -2.85 -16.36
C PRO A 37 1.92 -4.09 -15.60
N THR A 38 0.83 -3.95 -14.86
CA THR A 38 0.12 -5.11 -14.31
C THR A 38 -0.48 -5.91 -15.48
N PRO A 39 -0.30 -7.24 -15.51
CA PRO A 39 -0.90 -8.07 -16.55
C PRO A 39 -2.43 -7.94 -16.61
N ALA A 40 -2.98 -8.06 -17.80
CA ALA A 40 -4.42 -8.14 -18.01
C ALA A 40 -4.73 -9.44 -18.82
N PRO A 41 -5.41 -10.42 -18.20
CA PRO A 41 -5.95 -10.45 -16.84
C PRO A 41 -4.85 -10.50 -15.76
N SER A 42 -5.16 -9.96 -14.57
CA SER A 42 -4.24 -9.91 -13.43
C SER A 42 -4.31 -11.17 -12.57
N THR A 43 -4.23 -12.34 -13.22
CA THR A 43 -4.25 -13.62 -12.51
C THR A 43 -3.03 -13.77 -11.60
N PRO A 44 -3.11 -14.57 -10.51
CA PRO A 44 -1.99 -14.80 -9.60
C PRO A 44 -0.72 -15.25 -10.32
N GLU A 45 -0.83 -16.17 -11.29
CA GLU A 45 0.31 -16.71 -12.05
C GLU A 45 0.97 -15.63 -12.92
N ALA A 46 0.17 -14.86 -13.66
CA ALA A 46 0.67 -13.81 -14.55
C ALA A 46 1.38 -12.70 -13.78
N VAL A 47 0.81 -12.28 -12.63
CA VAL A 47 1.39 -11.26 -11.75
C VAL A 47 2.63 -11.82 -11.06
N SER A 48 2.60 -13.05 -10.51
CA SER A 48 3.76 -13.70 -9.89
C SER A 48 4.92 -13.81 -10.87
N ALA A 49 4.68 -14.23 -12.11
CA ALA A 49 5.70 -14.28 -13.15
C ALA A 49 6.29 -12.89 -13.45
N SER A 50 5.47 -11.85 -13.42
CA SER A 50 5.93 -10.47 -13.63
C SER A 50 6.76 -9.97 -12.46
N ILE A 51 6.36 -10.26 -11.22
CA ILE A 51 7.15 -9.95 -10.02
C ILE A 51 8.51 -10.66 -10.08
N GLN A 52 8.52 -11.96 -10.39
CA GLN A 52 9.77 -12.73 -10.48
C GLN A 52 10.74 -12.14 -11.50
N ARG A 53 10.26 -11.80 -12.71
CA ARG A 53 11.11 -11.17 -13.74
C ARG A 53 11.63 -9.81 -13.27
N LEU A 54 10.79 -9.01 -12.65
CA LEU A 54 11.13 -7.67 -12.19
C LEU A 54 12.17 -7.71 -11.06
N VAL A 55 11.97 -8.59 -10.07
CA VAL A 55 12.91 -8.77 -8.95
C VAL A 55 14.24 -9.37 -9.43
N LYS A 56 14.24 -10.37 -10.32
CA LYS A 56 15.48 -10.91 -10.93
C LYS A 56 16.27 -9.83 -11.67
N ARG A 57 15.58 -8.93 -12.39
CA ARG A 57 16.21 -7.79 -13.05
C ARG A 57 16.81 -6.82 -12.03
N LEU A 58 16.10 -6.52 -10.93
CA LEU A 58 16.58 -5.68 -9.83
C LEU A 58 17.84 -6.27 -9.20
N VAL A 59 17.80 -7.57 -8.82
CA VAL A 59 18.93 -8.31 -8.23
C VAL A 59 20.15 -8.27 -9.16
N LYS A 60 19.95 -8.49 -10.46
CA LYS A 60 21.06 -8.41 -11.45
C LYS A 60 21.68 -7.00 -11.53
N ALA A 61 20.86 -5.96 -11.42
CA ALA A 61 21.31 -4.58 -11.51
C ALA A 61 22.03 -4.09 -10.24
N THR A 62 21.64 -4.60 -9.06
CA THR A 62 22.13 -4.12 -7.77
C THR A 62 23.14 -5.04 -7.09
N GLY A 63 23.20 -6.31 -7.46
CA GLY A 63 24.03 -7.32 -6.81
C GLY A 63 23.59 -7.73 -5.40
N ILE A 64 22.39 -7.34 -4.97
CA ILE A 64 21.90 -7.67 -3.59
C ILE A 64 21.81 -9.18 -3.35
N GLY A 65 22.24 -9.62 -2.17
CA GLY A 65 22.24 -11.03 -1.76
C GLY A 65 20.84 -11.62 -1.62
N ALA A 66 20.77 -12.94 -1.60
CA ALA A 66 19.50 -13.68 -1.41
C ALA A 66 18.95 -13.56 0.01
N SER A 67 19.77 -13.22 1.01
CA SER A 67 19.37 -12.97 2.39
C SER A 67 18.57 -11.68 2.57
N VAL A 68 18.67 -10.73 1.64
CA VAL A 68 17.91 -9.47 1.68
C VAL A 68 16.42 -9.80 1.53
N PRO A 69 15.57 -9.51 2.56
CA PRO A 69 14.16 -9.89 2.56
C PRO A 69 13.37 -9.11 1.50
N LEU A 70 12.21 -9.66 1.10
CA LEU A 70 11.30 -9.05 0.15
C LEU A 70 9.92 -8.85 0.78
N GLY A 71 9.42 -7.62 0.74
CA GLY A 71 8.06 -7.29 1.07
C GLY A 71 7.21 -7.08 -0.19
N LEU A 72 5.99 -7.60 -0.14
CA LEU A 72 5.01 -7.53 -1.22
C LEU A 72 3.73 -6.89 -0.72
N GLY A 73 3.37 -5.72 -1.25
CA GLY A 73 2.07 -5.08 -1.06
C GLY A 73 1.07 -5.58 -2.11
N LEU A 74 -0.07 -6.11 -1.67
CA LEU A 74 -1.17 -6.59 -2.52
C LEU A 74 -2.49 -5.91 -2.15
N PRO A 75 -3.38 -5.63 -3.12
CA PRO A 75 -4.67 -4.99 -2.86
C PRO A 75 -5.68 -6.02 -2.30
N GLY A 76 -5.91 -6.00 -1.01
CA GLY A 76 -6.87 -6.83 -0.30
C GLY A 76 -6.39 -7.28 1.08
N VAL A 77 -7.26 -7.92 1.84
CA VAL A 77 -6.99 -8.45 3.18
C VAL A 77 -5.98 -9.58 3.10
N VAL A 78 -4.90 -9.49 3.88
CA VAL A 78 -3.84 -10.51 3.97
C VAL A 78 -3.79 -11.11 5.36
N LEU A 79 -3.97 -12.42 5.46
CA LEU A 79 -3.79 -13.19 6.71
C LEU A 79 -2.76 -14.29 6.46
N ASP A 80 -1.77 -14.41 7.32
CA ASP A 80 -0.69 -15.41 7.25
C ASP A 80 0.01 -15.48 5.88
N GLY A 81 0.14 -14.31 5.20
CA GLY A 81 0.75 -14.21 3.88
C GLY A 81 -0.10 -14.72 2.72
N VAL A 82 -1.41 -14.90 2.94
CA VAL A 82 -2.39 -15.33 1.93
C VAL A 82 -3.47 -14.27 1.78
N LEU A 83 -3.84 -13.96 0.55
CA LEU A 83 -4.91 -13.00 0.26
C LEU A 83 -6.28 -13.62 0.54
N GLN A 84 -7.11 -12.92 1.32
CA GLN A 84 -8.44 -13.37 1.72
C GLN A 84 -9.56 -12.74 0.88
N THR A 85 -9.30 -11.58 0.27
CA THR A 85 -10.26 -10.83 -0.55
C THR A 85 -9.67 -10.42 -1.89
N ALA A 86 -10.50 -10.24 -2.90
CA ALA A 86 -10.10 -9.86 -4.25
C ALA A 86 -11.13 -8.91 -4.88
N ALA A 87 -11.37 -7.75 -4.24
CA ALA A 87 -12.41 -6.82 -4.67
C ALA A 87 -12.13 -6.15 -6.03
N ASN A 88 -10.85 -5.88 -6.32
CA ASN A 88 -10.41 -5.11 -7.49
C ASN A 88 -9.34 -5.84 -8.33
N ILE A 89 -9.14 -7.14 -8.10
CA ILE A 89 -8.22 -8.01 -8.83
C ILE A 89 -8.91 -9.33 -9.18
N ASP A 90 -8.20 -10.22 -9.85
CA ASP A 90 -8.70 -11.54 -10.24
C ASP A 90 -9.14 -12.38 -9.00
N PRO A 91 -10.34 -13.00 -9.02
CA PRO A 91 -10.81 -13.82 -7.89
C PRO A 91 -9.89 -15.00 -7.51
N GLY A 92 -9.07 -15.50 -8.44
CA GLY A 92 -8.10 -16.56 -8.20
C GLY A 92 -7.02 -16.22 -7.16
N TRP A 93 -6.93 -14.96 -6.75
CA TRP A 93 -6.03 -14.54 -5.69
C TRP A 93 -6.44 -15.02 -4.30
N VAL A 94 -7.73 -15.26 -4.07
CA VAL A 94 -8.22 -15.74 -2.76
C VAL A 94 -7.66 -17.13 -2.49
N GLY A 95 -6.92 -17.26 -1.40
CA GLY A 95 -6.24 -18.51 -1.02
C GLY A 95 -4.96 -18.84 -1.79
N TYR A 96 -4.52 -17.98 -2.73
CA TYR A 96 -3.30 -18.25 -3.50
C TYR A 96 -2.03 -18.08 -2.64
N PRO A 97 -1.13 -19.09 -2.57
CA PRO A 97 0.02 -19.10 -1.66
C PRO A 97 1.21 -18.30 -2.22
N ILE A 98 1.00 -17.01 -2.52
CA ILE A 98 1.98 -16.15 -3.20
C ILE A 98 3.28 -16.02 -2.42
N ARG A 99 3.23 -15.93 -1.07
CA ARG A 99 4.41 -15.87 -0.21
C ARG A 99 5.34 -17.04 -0.47
N ASP A 100 4.81 -18.25 -0.38
CA ASP A 100 5.59 -19.48 -0.50
C ASP A 100 6.11 -19.71 -1.92
N GLN A 101 5.31 -19.37 -2.93
CA GLN A 101 5.70 -19.49 -4.33
C GLN A 101 6.84 -18.51 -4.67
N LEU A 102 6.74 -17.25 -4.26
CA LEU A 102 7.79 -16.29 -4.50
C LEU A 102 9.03 -16.59 -3.67
N GLY A 103 8.87 -17.00 -2.41
CA GLY A 103 9.98 -17.42 -1.55
C GLY A 103 10.82 -18.53 -2.16
N LYS A 104 10.16 -19.59 -2.65
CA LYS A 104 10.81 -20.72 -3.35
C LYS A 104 11.49 -20.27 -4.66
N SER A 105 10.79 -19.52 -5.51
CA SER A 105 11.28 -19.16 -6.83
C SER A 105 12.39 -18.11 -6.82
N LEU A 106 12.40 -17.22 -5.84
CA LEU A 106 13.38 -16.16 -5.66
C LEU A 106 14.47 -16.50 -4.64
N LYS A 107 14.30 -17.62 -3.92
CA LYS A 107 15.24 -18.13 -2.89
C LYS A 107 15.56 -17.03 -1.85
N ARG A 108 14.52 -16.37 -1.33
CA ARG A 108 14.65 -15.31 -0.30
C ARG A 108 13.41 -15.25 0.60
N PRO A 109 13.55 -14.72 1.83
CA PRO A 109 12.39 -14.46 2.69
C PRO A 109 11.40 -13.51 2.01
N VAL A 110 10.11 -13.87 2.03
CA VAL A 110 9.03 -13.04 1.47
C VAL A 110 7.98 -12.80 2.54
N THR A 111 7.60 -11.53 2.72
CA THR A 111 6.48 -11.11 3.56
C THR A 111 5.44 -10.44 2.67
N VAL A 112 4.16 -10.73 2.93
CA VAL A 112 3.04 -10.17 2.17
C VAL A 112 2.18 -9.33 3.11
N ALA A 113 1.76 -8.15 2.65
CA ALA A 113 0.89 -7.24 3.38
C ALA A 113 -0.14 -6.62 2.44
N ASN A 114 -1.18 -6.02 3.02
CA ASN A 114 -2.08 -5.14 2.29
C ASN A 114 -1.30 -3.92 1.74
N ASP A 115 -1.60 -3.46 0.53
CA ASP A 115 -0.90 -2.35 -0.14
C ASP A 115 -1.10 -1.00 0.56
N ALA A 116 -2.32 -0.76 1.11
CA ALA A 116 -2.62 0.45 1.86
C ALA A 116 -1.94 0.44 3.25
N ASP A 117 -1.90 -0.72 3.92
CA ASP A 117 -1.14 -0.90 5.16
C ASP A 117 0.35 -0.59 4.94
N ALA A 118 0.93 -1.13 3.87
CA ALA A 118 2.32 -0.86 3.51
C ALA A 118 2.54 0.65 3.26
N ALA A 119 1.69 1.29 2.46
CA ALA A 119 1.79 2.73 2.21
C ALA A 119 1.63 3.55 3.51
N GLY A 120 0.72 3.14 4.38
CA GLY A 120 0.49 3.78 5.68
C GLY A 120 1.71 3.68 6.59
N ILE A 121 2.34 2.51 6.70
CA ILE A 121 3.57 2.32 7.49
C ILE A 121 4.68 3.28 7.03
N ALA A 122 4.85 3.43 5.71
CA ALA A 122 5.84 4.36 5.19
C ALA A 122 5.52 5.81 5.59
N GLU A 123 4.27 6.27 5.44
CA GLU A 123 3.85 7.63 5.79
C GLU A 123 3.93 7.90 7.29
N MET A 124 3.62 6.92 8.14
CA MET A 124 3.74 7.05 9.59
C MET A 124 5.19 7.06 10.06
N ARG A 125 6.09 6.41 9.35
CA ARG A 125 7.51 6.32 9.74
C ARG A 125 8.35 7.45 9.17
N PHE A 126 8.14 7.82 7.91
CA PHE A 126 9.03 8.71 7.15
C PHE A 126 8.31 9.93 6.56
N GLY A 127 6.99 9.92 6.46
CA GLY A 127 6.19 10.95 5.81
C GLY A 127 5.40 11.82 6.79
N ILE A 128 4.27 12.34 6.30
CA ILE A 128 3.43 13.32 6.99
C ILE A 128 2.81 12.81 8.29
N GLY A 129 2.71 11.49 8.47
CA GLY A 129 2.20 10.85 9.69
C GLY A 129 3.23 10.70 10.81
N ARG A 130 4.50 11.01 10.55
CA ARG A 130 5.59 10.80 11.52
C ARG A 130 5.34 11.53 12.83
N GLY A 131 5.37 10.77 13.96
CA GLY A 131 5.20 11.31 15.30
C GLY A 131 3.80 11.80 15.64
N LYS A 132 2.79 11.51 14.80
CA LYS A 132 1.40 11.85 15.10
C LYS A 132 0.83 10.86 16.10
N PRO A 133 0.34 11.34 17.27
CA PRO A 133 -0.30 10.50 18.27
C PRO A 133 -1.78 10.24 17.89
N GLY A 134 -2.41 9.35 18.67
CA GLY A 134 -3.83 9.06 18.54
C GLY A 134 -4.16 8.23 17.32
N VAL A 135 -5.40 8.37 16.84
CA VAL A 135 -5.91 7.64 15.69
C VAL A 135 -5.58 8.38 14.40
N VAL A 136 -4.80 7.77 13.51
CA VAL A 136 -4.51 8.27 12.16
C VAL A 136 -5.09 7.31 11.14
N VAL A 137 -5.84 7.86 10.17
CA VAL A 137 -6.39 7.08 9.05
C VAL A 137 -5.70 7.50 7.77
N MET A 138 -5.17 6.55 7.02
CA MET A 138 -4.73 6.78 5.66
C MET A 138 -5.70 6.13 4.67
N LEU A 139 -6.08 6.87 3.62
CA LEU A 139 -6.82 6.35 2.47
C LEU A 139 -5.98 6.44 1.21
N THR A 140 -5.82 5.35 0.49
CA THR A 140 -5.19 5.32 -0.84
C THR A 140 -6.27 5.37 -1.91
N LEU A 141 -6.33 6.49 -2.65
CA LEU A 141 -7.36 6.76 -3.65
C LEU A 141 -6.83 6.40 -5.05
N GLY A 142 -7.23 5.24 -5.55
CA GLY A 142 -6.77 4.67 -6.81
C GLY A 142 -7.91 4.08 -7.65
N THR A 143 -7.73 2.83 -8.12
CA THR A 143 -8.79 2.02 -8.76
C THR A 143 -9.96 1.79 -7.81
N GLY A 144 -9.64 1.44 -6.57
CA GLY A 144 -10.52 1.42 -5.41
C GLY A 144 -10.09 2.42 -4.35
N VAL A 145 -10.50 2.17 -3.09
CA VAL A 145 -10.06 2.89 -1.91
C VAL A 145 -9.48 1.88 -0.92
N GLY A 146 -8.16 1.85 -0.79
CA GLY A 146 -7.51 1.14 0.31
C GLY A 146 -7.46 2.01 1.56
N SER A 147 -7.36 1.39 2.73
CA SER A 147 -7.31 2.11 4.01
C SER A 147 -6.36 1.45 4.99
N ALA A 148 -5.70 2.27 5.80
CA ALA A 148 -4.87 1.83 6.91
C ALA A 148 -5.19 2.68 8.14
N ILE A 149 -5.25 2.04 9.31
CA ILE A 149 -5.53 2.71 10.60
C ILE A 149 -4.31 2.54 11.49
N PHE A 150 -3.97 3.60 12.19
CA PHE A 150 -2.90 3.60 13.19
C PHE A 150 -3.42 4.15 14.51
N ILE A 151 -2.98 3.54 15.60
CA ILE A 151 -3.20 4.03 16.97
C ILE A 151 -1.81 4.23 17.58
N ASP A 152 -1.47 5.49 17.90
CA ASP A 152 -0.15 5.87 18.41
C ASP A 152 1.01 5.30 17.56
N GLY A 153 0.88 5.39 16.24
CA GLY A 153 1.86 4.91 15.27
C GLY A 153 1.85 3.39 15.03
N LYS A 154 1.01 2.63 15.72
CA LYS A 154 0.88 1.16 15.54
C LYS A 154 -0.26 0.84 14.58
N LEU A 155 0.03 0.04 13.56
CA LEU A 155 -0.95 -0.39 12.57
C LEU A 155 -2.04 -1.27 13.18
N VAL A 156 -3.30 -0.99 12.83
CA VAL A 156 -4.41 -1.94 12.91
C VAL A 156 -4.57 -2.54 11.51
N PRO A 157 -4.14 -3.78 11.28
CA PRO A 157 -3.99 -4.31 9.93
C PRO A 157 -5.34 -4.58 9.24
N ASN A 158 -5.32 -4.53 7.91
CA ASN A 158 -6.42 -4.97 7.05
C ASN A 158 -7.74 -4.19 7.23
N ALA A 159 -7.67 -2.89 7.45
CA ALA A 159 -8.86 -2.04 7.44
C ALA A 159 -9.39 -1.85 6.02
N GLU A 160 -10.70 -2.03 5.79
CA GLU A 160 -11.33 -1.98 4.46
C GLU A 160 -12.45 -0.95 4.40
N PHE A 161 -12.15 0.33 4.72
CA PHE A 161 -13.15 1.41 4.67
C PHE A 161 -13.67 1.71 3.28
N GLY A 162 -12.94 1.35 2.21
CA GLY A 162 -13.44 1.40 0.85
C GLY A 162 -14.69 0.57 0.63
N GLN A 163 -14.87 -0.51 1.40
CA GLN A 163 -16.02 -1.41 1.34
C GLN A 163 -17.18 -0.97 2.25
N MET A 164 -17.01 0.09 3.06
CA MET A 164 -18.08 0.64 3.87
C MET A 164 -19.30 0.99 3.01
N GLU A 165 -20.50 0.60 3.47
CA GLU A 165 -21.71 0.90 2.73
C GLU A 165 -22.12 2.37 2.87
N ILE A 166 -22.23 3.06 1.74
CA ILE A 166 -22.78 4.40 1.63
C ILE A 166 -23.83 4.41 0.52
N ARG A 167 -25.07 4.76 0.87
CA ARG A 167 -26.21 4.79 -0.06
C ARG A 167 -26.41 3.44 -0.80
N GLY A 168 -26.32 2.33 -0.05
CA GLY A 168 -26.56 0.98 -0.55
C GLY A 168 -25.45 0.41 -1.45
N ARG A 169 -24.24 1.01 -1.42
CA ARG A 169 -23.09 0.55 -2.22
C ARG A 169 -21.77 0.79 -1.48
N ALA A 170 -20.73 0.02 -1.84
CA ALA A 170 -19.38 0.26 -1.35
C ALA A 170 -18.95 1.71 -1.64
N ALA A 171 -18.43 2.39 -0.63
CA ALA A 171 -18.03 3.81 -0.68
C ALA A 171 -17.07 4.10 -1.85
N GLU A 172 -16.14 3.19 -2.12
CA GLU A 172 -15.16 3.33 -3.21
C GLU A 172 -15.79 3.51 -4.60
N ARG A 173 -17.02 3.01 -4.80
CA ARG A 173 -17.75 3.20 -6.07
C ARG A 173 -18.02 4.66 -6.40
N ARG A 174 -17.92 5.55 -5.40
CA ARG A 174 -18.11 7.00 -5.50
C ARG A 174 -16.83 7.78 -5.20
N SER A 175 -16.10 7.42 -4.16
CA SER A 175 -14.96 8.16 -3.62
C SER A 175 -13.60 7.78 -4.22
N ALA A 176 -13.45 6.61 -4.90
CA ALA A 176 -12.21 6.27 -5.58
C ALA A 176 -11.87 7.26 -6.71
N ALA A 177 -10.57 7.44 -6.98
CA ALA A 177 -10.12 8.29 -8.09
C ALA A 177 -10.64 7.77 -9.46
N ALA A 178 -10.69 6.46 -9.65
CA ALA A 178 -11.27 5.83 -10.84
C ALA A 178 -12.77 6.14 -10.98
N ALA A 179 -13.51 6.28 -9.88
CA ALA A 179 -14.92 6.65 -9.91
C ALA A 179 -15.12 8.06 -10.47
N ARG A 180 -14.24 9.00 -10.08
CA ARG A 180 -14.24 10.36 -10.66
C ARG A 180 -14.10 10.30 -12.19
N THR A 181 -13.10 9.59 -12.69
CA THR A 181 -12.82 9.48 -14.14
C THR A 181 -13.96 8.81 -14.89
N ARG A 182 -14.42 7.65 -14.40
CA ARG A 182 -15.50 6.88 -15.00
C ARG A 182 -16.82 7.66 -15.11
N ARG A 183 -17.10 8.52 -14.13
CA ARG A 183 -18.34 9.33 -14.07
C ARG A 183 -18.17 10.72 -14.67
N GLY A 184 -16.99 11.08 -15.19
CA GLY A 184 -16.73 12.40 -15.78
C GLY A 184 -16.87 13.56 -14.78
N LEU A 185 -16.62 13.34 -13.47
CA LEU A 185 -16.90 14.32 -12.45
C LEU A 185 -15.84 15.43 -12.42
N SER A 186 -16.32 16.68 -12.20
CA SER A 186 -15.45 17.77 -11.80
C SER A 186 -14.79 17.49 -10.43
N TRP A 187 -13.70 18.16 -10.11
CA TRP A 187 -13.06 18.05 -8.79
C TRP A 187 -14.02 18.42 -7.65
N LYS A 188 -14.86 19.44 -7.86
CA LYS A 188 -15.88 19.87 -6.88
C LYS A 188 -16.92 18.78 -6.63
N ALA A 189 -17.46 18.17 -7.67
CA ALA A 189 -18.48 17.13 -7.52
C ALA A 189 -17.92 15.85 -6.89
N TRP A 190 -16.68 15.46 -7.27
CA TRP A 190 -16.02 14.31 -6.67
C TRP A 190 -15.60 14.56 -5.22
N ALA A 191 -15.14 15.78 -4.88
CA ALA A 191 -14.82 16.14 -3.50
C ALA A 191 -16.03 15.96 -2.57
N SER A 192 -17.25 16.25 -3.04
CA SER A 192 -18.48 16.02 -2.26
C SER A 192 -18.73 14.53 -1.99
N ASP A 193 -18.46 13.65 -2.97
CA ASP A 193 -18.57 12.20 -2.76
C ASP A 193 -17.48 11.67 -1.81
N LEU A 194 -16.27 12.23 -1.89
CA LEU A 194 -15.19 11.90 -0.97
C LEU A 194 -15.47 12.40 0.44
N ASP A 195 -15.94 13.62 0.59
CA ASP A 195 -16.26 14.25 1.87
C ASP A 195 -17.32 13.45 2.64
N GLU A 196 -18.37 12.98 1.95
CA GLU A 196 -19.38 12.08 2.55
C GLU A 196 -18.72 10.81 3.12
N HIS A 197 -17.76 10.23 2.41
CA HIS A 197 -17.03 9.05 2.88
C HIS A 197 -16.16 9.36 4.10
N LEU A 198 -15.43 10.48 4.09
CA LEU A 198 -14.60 10.90 5.22
C LEU A 198 -15.42 11.20 6.47
N HIS A 199 -16.59 11.84 6.31
CA HIS A 199 -17.53 12.06 7.43
C HIS A 199 -18.00 10.75 8.06
N ARG A 200 -18.32 9.73 7.25
CA ARG A 200 -18.70 8.41 7.78
C ARG A 200 -17.57 7.75 8.57
N ILE A 201 -16.32 7.90 8.14
CA ILE A 201 -15.15 7.42 8.89
C ILE A 201 -15.00 8.21 10.20
N ASP A 202 -15.11 9.54 10.13
CA ASP A 202 -15.01 10.41 11.31
C ASP A 202 -16.06 10.06 12.37
N GLU A 203 -17.31 9.87 11.97
CA GLU A 203 -18.41 9.47 12.86
C GLU A 203 -18.15 8.15 13.59
N LEU A 204 -17.41 7.22 13.00
CA LEU A 204 -17.19 5.87 13.54
C LEU A 204 -15.98 5.76 14.45
N ILE A 205 -14.88 6.46 14.14
CA ILE A 205 -13.60 6.23 14.82
C ILE A 205 -12.87 7.50 15.28
N TRP A 206 -13.41 8.70 15.01
CA TRP A 206 -12.88 9.98 15.51
C TRP A 206 -11.37 10.14 15.35
N PRO A 207 -10.80 10.09 14.11
CA PRO A 207 -9.37 10.21 13.92
C PRO A 207 -8.88 11.63 14.20
N GLU A 208 -7.62 11.76 14.65
CA GLU A 208 -6.91 13.05 14.80
C GLU A 208 -6.35 13.55 13.47
N LEU A 209 -6.14 12.65 12.50
CA LEU A 209 -5.58 12.98 11.19
C LEU A 209 -6.09 12.03 10.13
N MET A 210 -6.42 12.55 8.95
CA MET A 210 -6.64 11.75 7.75
C MET A 210 -5.59 12.06 6.68
N ILE A 211 -4.91 11.03 6.17
CA ILE A 211 -3.89 11.15 5.12
C ILE A 211 -4.47 10.60 3.81
N LEU A 212 -4.41 11.39 2.73
CA LEU A 212 -4.91 10.98 1.42
C LEU A 212 -3.76 10.67 0.46
N GLY A 213 -3.59 9.38 0.16
CA GLY A 213 -2.59 8.86 -0.76
C GLY A 213 -3.15 8.45 -2.12
N GLY A 214 -2.34 7.69 -2.87
CA GLY A 214 -2.64 7.27 -4.22
C GLY A 214 -2.34 8.32 -5.28
N GLY A 215 -2.52 7.96 -6.54
CA GLY A 215 -2.11 8.82 -7.66
C GLY A 215 -2.82 10.17 -7.76
N VAL A 216 -3.99 10.31 -7.14
CA VAL A 216 -4.78 11.55 -7.11
C VAL A 216 -4.23 12.59 -6.14
N SER A 217 -3.41 12.19 -5.15
CA SER A 217 -2.84 13.10 -4.14
C SER A 217 -2.01 14.25 -4.74
N LYS A 218 -1.44 14.05 -5.92
CA LYS A 218 -0.75 15.11 -6.68
C LYS A 218 -1.64 16.30 -7.09
N ASN A 219 -2.97 16.15 -7.01
CA ASN A 219 -3.95 17.19 -7.29
C ASN A 219 -4.72 17.60 -6.01
N ALA A 220 -4.15 17.42 -4.84
CA ALA A 220 -4.79 17.68 -3.55
C ALA A 220 -5.32 19.11 -3.44
N ASP A 221 -4.62 20.07 -4.04
CA ASP A 221 -5.01 21.49 -4.16
C ASP A 221 -6.41 21.70 -4.77
N LYS A 222 -6.89 20.75 -5.59
CA LYS A 222 -8.18 20.86 -6.29
C LYS A 222 -9.37 20.34 -5.50
N TYR A 223 -9.15 19.49 -4.48
CA TYR A 223 -10.24 18.86 -3.75
C TYR A 223 -10.12 18.94 -2.22
N VAL A 224 -8.91 18.90 -1.63
CA VAL A 224 -8.74 19.00 -0.16
C VAL A 224 -9.36 20.26 0.42
N PRO A 225 -9.20 21.47 -0.17
CA PRO A 225 -9.83 22.69 0.36
C PRO A 225 -11.38 22.69 0.32
N ARG A 226 -12.00 21.65 -0.25
CA ARG A 226 -13.46 21.49 -0.35
C ARG A 226 -14.03 20.47 0.62
N LEU A 227 -13.16 19.80 1.35
CA LEU A 227 -13.56 18.83 2.37
C LEU A 227 -13.96 19.58 3.65
N THR A 228 -14.99 19.08 4.32
CA THR A 228 -15.57 19.74 5.49
C THR A 228 -15.53 18.87 6.75
N VAL A 229 -14.96 17.66 6.63
CA VAL A 229 -14.78 16.73 7.76
C VAL A 229 -13.95 17.38 8.88
N ARG A 230 -14.26 17.03 10.12
CA ARG A 230 -13.65 17.60 11.35
C ARG A 230 -12.13 17.49 11.43
N PRO A 231 -11.52 16.28 11.24
CA PRO A 231 -10.08 16.16 11.40
C PRO A 231 -9.32 16.82 10.24
N PRO A 232 -8.09 17.27 10.47
CA PRO A 232 -7.22 17.70 9.39
C PRO A 232 -7.10 16.62 8.32
N VAL A 233 -7.21 17.01 7.04
CA VAL A 233 -7.02 16.13 5.89
C VAL A 233 -5.81 16.62 5.11
N VAL A 234 -4.79 15.77 4.96
CA VAL A 234 -3.52 16.12 4.31
C VAL A 234 -3.16 15.15 3.21
N PRO A 235 -2.50 15.58 2.13
CA PRO A 235 -1.97 14.67 1.13
C PRO A 235 -0.76 13.89 1.67
N ALA A 236 -0.62 12.64 1.25
CA ALA A 236 0.53 11.80 1.50
C ALA A 236 1.82 12.43 0.93
N GLU A 237 2.90 12.40 1.71
CA GLU A 237 4.19 13.00 1.35
C GLU A 237 5.00 12.11 0.42
N LEU A 238 5.08 10.80 0.72
CA LEU A 238 5.84 9.81 -0.07
C LEU A 238 5.14 9.38 -1.37
N ARG A 239 3.85 9.72 -1.51
CA ARG A 239 3.09 9.52 -2.75
C ARG A 239 3.17 8.09 -3.31
N ASN A 240 3.71 7.95 -4.55
CA ASN A 240 3.81 6.66 -5.26
C ASN A 240 4.95 5.76 -4.77
N ASP A 241 5.77 6.20 -3.85
CA ASP A 241 6.90 5.46 -3.32
C ASP A 241 6.56 4.78 -1.98
N ALA A 242 5.51 5.27 -1.30
CA ALA A 242 5.06 4.78 -0.01
C ALA A 242 4.82 3.26 0.02
N GLY A 243 4.11 2.69 -0.97
CA GLY A 243 3.84 1.24 -1.03
C GLY A 243 5.11 0.39 -1.12
N ILE A 244 6.12 0.84 -1.89
CA ILE A 244 7.40 0.13 -2.02
C ILE A 244 8.19 0.21 -0.71
N ILE A 245 8.30 1.43 -0.14
CA ILE A 245 9.05 1.67 1.10
C ILE A 245 8.42 0.89 2.25
N GLY A 246 7.12 0.97 2.42
CA GLY A 246 6.41 0.28 3.50
C GLY A 246 6.47 -1.24 3.38
N ALA A 247 6.31 -1.79 2.18
CA ALA A 247 6.48 -3.23 1.96
C ALA A 247 7.90 -3.70 2.36
N ALA A 248 8.94 -2.94 1.99
CA ALA A 248 10.33 -3.25 2.38
C ALA A 248 10.51 -3.20 3.90
N VAL A 249 9.95 -2.18 4.58
CA VAL A 249 9.99 -2.05 6.05
C VAL A 249 9.36 -3.25 6.73
N ILE A 250 8.16 -3.65 6.31
CA ILE A 250 7.46 -4.82 6.86
C ILE A 250 8.31 -6.08 6.72
N ALA A 251 8.96 -6.27 5.58
CA ALA A 251 9.80 -7.45 5.35
C ALA A 251 11.05 -7.47 6.23
N ALA A 252 11.69 -6.31 6.42
CA ALA A 252 12.86 -6.19 7.29
C ALA A 252 12.50 -6.48 8.76
N GLU A 253 11.38 -5.94 9.24
CA GLU A 253 10.89 -6.19 10.61
C GLU A 253 10.49 -7.66 10.82
N ALA A 254 9.83 -8.27 9.85
CA ALA A 254 9.47 -9.70 9.91
C ALA A 254 10.70 -10.61 9.94
N ALA A 255 11.76 -10.26 9.21
CA ALA A 255 13.00 -11.02 9.20
C ALA A 255 13.74 -10.96 10.55
N GLU A 256 13.68 -9.82 11.24
CA GLU A 256 14.25 -9.66 12.58
C GLU A 256 13.44 -10.39 13.67
N ALA A 257 12.10 -10.41 13.52
CA ALA A 257 11.22 -11.09 14.47
C ALA A 257 11.30 -12.63 14.38
N THR A 258 11.85 -13.17 13.28
CA THR A 258 12.06 -14.61 13.12
C THR A 258 13.47 -14.96 13.62
N PRO A 259 13.63 -15.63 14.79
CA PRO A 259 14.95 -16.06 15.24
C PRO A 259 15.59 -16.90 14.15
N SER A 260 16.85 -16.61 13.83
CA SER A 260 17.65 -17.49 12.95
C SER A 260 17.57 -18.91 13.51
N ALA A 261 16.94 -19.83 12.78
CA ALA A 261 17.07 -21.25 13.01
C ALA A 261 18.48 -21.65 12.58
N ALA A 262 19.47 -21.23 13.39
CA ALA A 262 20.85 -21.62 13.27
C ALA A 262 21.20 -22.33 14.60
N GLU A 263 21.03 -23.64 14.61
CA GLU A 263 22.00 -24.62 15.10
C GLU A 263 21.51 -26.05 14.80
#